data_c92acf2c9f93fe26edd6ecc1b75f468c
#
_entry.id   c92acf2c9f93fe26edd6ecc1b75f468c
#
_cell.length_a   1.000
_cell.length_b   1.000
_cell.length_c   1.000
_cell.angle_alpha   90.00
_cell.angle_beta   90.00
_cell.angle_gamma   90.00
#
_symmetry.space_group_name_H-M   'P 1'
#
loop_
_entity.id
_entity.type
_entity.pdbx_description
1 polymer ?
#
loop_
_entity_poly.entity_id
_entity_poly.type
_entity_poly.pdbx_seq_one_letter_code
_entity_poly.pdbx_strand_id
1 'polypeptide(L)'
;MQYKRGMYGGAFDPLHTGHLNCMVQAASQCEELYIVLSYSRKRDRIPMEYRFRWIYNSLKHMDNVRIITLEDNEISKNAYDTQDAWERGRDYVISRIGHAPDVVFCGSDYKGSRRYEELYHCPAVYFEREEIPVSSTEIFEDPFRYWEFIPAIARPYFVKKVLLIGGESTGKSTLAQNLALVYNTNFLQEVGREVCDYAGGVEEMMVEEDFHQILLKHKLQEMEAVRNSNKLLFVDTDALITRFFSHFLFTDPGVLRRNDDLANAIAAINHFDLILFLEPTVAFVQDGTRNERLLEDRAGYSQQIKKIFDEFGYKYYCLDGDYEQRFLSAREIIRKELKI
;
A
#
# COMPACT_ATOMS: atom_id res chain seq x y z
N MET A 1 -29.06 13.42 22.18
CA MET A 1 -28.06 12.36 22.34
C MET A 1 -28.19 11.80 23.74
N GLN A 2 -27.87 10.51 23.93
CA GLN A 2 -28.10 9.82 25.21
C GLN A 2 -27.00 10.16 26.22
N TYR A 3 -25.77 10.40 25.76
CA TYR A 3 -24.61 10.68 26.59
C TYR A 3 -23.96 12.00 26.16
N LYS A 4 -23.37 12.69 27.13
CA LYS A 4 -22.63 13.92 26.84
C LYS A 4 -21.26 13.59 26.24
N ARG A 5 -20.55 12.60 26.87
CA ARG A 5 -19.18 12.23 26.47
C ARG A 5 -19.00 10.74 26.46
N GLY A 6 -18.69 10.20 25.31
CA GLY A 6 -18.40 8.78 25.13
C GLY A 6 -16.93 8.52 24.86
N MET A 7 -16.47 7.32 25.13
CA MET A 7 -15.14 6.84 24.78
C MET A 7 -15.22 5.48 24.07
N TYR A 8 -14.44 5.29 23.02
CA TYR A 8 -14.21 4.01 22.36
C TYR A 8 -12.71 3.80 22.14
N GLY A 9 -12.14 2.78 22.78
CA GLY A 9 -10.71 2.50 22.75
C GLY A 9 -10.34 1.24 21.98
N GLY A 10 -9.16 1.23 21.36
CA GLY A 10 -8.61 0.06 20.70
C GLY A 10 -7.27 0.32 20.01
N ALA A 11 -6.58 -0.77 19.65
CA ALA A 11 -5.35 -0.68 18.86
C ALA A 11 -5.65 -0.44 17.37
N PHE A 12 -6.76 -0.96 16.84
CA PHE A 12 -7.16 -0.84 15.43
C PHE A 12 -6.03 -1.26 14.46
N ASP A 13 -5.40 -2.39 14.73
CA ASP A 13 -4.20 -2.89 14.03
C ASP A 13 -4.48 -4.22 13.28
N PRO A 14 -5.04 -4.15 12.05
CA PRO A 14 -5.52 -2.97 11.33
C PRO A 14 -6.93 -2.49 11.71
N LEU A 15 -7.26 -1.27 11.27
CA LEU A 15 -8.63 -0.77 11.26
C LEU A 15 -9.47 -1.59 10.27
N HIS A 16 -10.71 -1.96 10.66
CA HIS A 16 -11.66 -2.66 9.80
C HIS A 16 -13.09 -2.11 9.94
N THR A 17 -13.98 -2.52 9.04
CA THR A 17 -15.35 -2.00 8.98
C THR A 17 -16.13 -2.23 10.26
N GLY A 18 -15.86 -3.32 11.00
CA GLY A 18 -16.45 -3.55 12.32
C GLY A 18 -16.09 -2.49 13.34
N HIS A 19 -14.84 -2.02 13.37
CA HIS A 19 -14.45 -0.90 14.22
C HIS A 19 -15.17 0.39 13.82
N LEU A 20 -15.24 0.69 12.51
CA LEU A 20 -15.93 1.87 12.02
C LEU A 20 -17.42 1.83 12.33
N ASN A 21 -18.06 0.68 12.20
CA ASN A 21 -19.47 0.50 12.60
C ASN A 21 -19.69 0.87 14.07
N CYS A 22 -18.85 0.35 14.96
CA CYS A 22 -18.90 0.69 16.38
C CYS A 22 -18.67 2.19 16.63
N MET A 23 -17.67 2.81 15.95
CA MET A 23 -17.36 4.23 16.09
C MET A 23 -18.54 5.11 15.66
N VAL A 24 -19.19 4.78 14.54
CA VAL A 24 -20.37 5.52 14.03
C VAL A 24 -21.57 5.37 14.97
N GLN A 25 -21.84 4.16 15.45
CA GLN A 25 -22.93 3.92 16.41
C GLN A 25 -22.67 4.64 17.74
N ALA A 26 -21.44 4.63 18.24
CA ALA A 26 -21.06 5.35 19.46
C ALA A 26 -21.21 6.86 19.28
N ALA A 27 -20.71 7.42 18.17
CA ALA A 27 -20.81 8.84 17.87
C ALA A 27 -22.26 9.34 17.78
N SER A 28 -23.19 8.52 17.26
CA SER A 28 -24.60 8.89 17.16
C SER A 28 -25.31 8.96 18.51
N GLN A 29 -24.72 8.38 19.58
CA GLN A 29 -25.28 8.38 20.92
C GLN A 29 -24.70 9.49 21.81
N CYS A 30 -23.60 10.15 21.42
CA CYS A 30 -22.86 11.11 22.23
C CYS A 30 -22.89 12.52 21.65
N GLU A 31 -22.86 13.53 22.53
CA GLU A 31 -22.55 14.90 22.12
C GLU A 31 -21.09 15.04 21.68
N GLU A 32 -20.19 14.30 22.36
CA GLU A 32 -18.77 14.23 22.03
C GLU A 32 -18.24 12.79 22.25
N LEU A 33 -17.61 12.22 21.22
CA LEU A 33 -16.99 10.89 21.27
C LEU A 33 -15.48 11.00 21.16
N TYR A 34 -14.78 10.37 22.10
CA TYR A 34 -13.32 10.23 22.09
C TYR A 34 -12.92 8.83 21.63
N ILE A 35 -12.26 8.77 20.46
CA ILE A 35 -11.61 7.55 19.98
C ILE A 35 -10.20 7.50 20.56
N VAL A 36 -9.93 6.51 21.40
CA VAL A 36 -8.62 6.30 22.03
C VAL A 36 -7.84 5.28 21.19
N LEU A 37 -6.90 5.75 20.37
CA LEU A 37 -5.98 4.91 19.61
C LEU A 37 -4.81 4.51 20.53
N SER A 38 -4.87 3.29 21.07
CA SER A 38 -3.76 2.68 21.80
C SER A 38 -2.72 2.13 20.84
N TYR A 39 -1.43 2.42 21.12
CA TYR A 39 -0.35 1.94 20.25
C TYR A 39 0.92 1.59 21.05
N SER A 40 1.70 0.67 20.47
CA SER A 40 3.03 0.32 20.96
C SER A 40 4.00 0.25 19.79
N ARG A 41 5.04 1.07 19.82
CA ARG A 41 6.10 1.06 18.79
C ARG A 41 6.88 -0.26 18.73
N LYS A 42 6.77 -1.09 19.77
CA LYS A 42 7.48 -2.37 19.88
C LYS A 42 6.65 -3.58 19.45
N ARG A 43 5.32 -3.48 19.54
CA ARG A 43 4.40 -4.60 19.37
C ARG A 43 3.56 -4.50 18.10
N ASP A 44 3.19 -3.29 17.72
CA ASP A 44 2.22 -3.06 16.67
C ASP A 44 2.80 -3.40 15.28
N ARG A 45 1.97 -3.97 14.43
CA ARG A 45 2.34 -4.40 13.07
C ARG A 45 2.26 -3.26 12.08
N ILE A 46 1.30 -2.35 12.27
CA ILE A 46 1.07 -1.17 11.43
C ILE A 46 1.41 0.07 12.25
N PRO A 47 2.27 0.97 11.74
CA PRO A 47 2.62 2.21 12.44
C PRO A 47 1.38 3.02 12.83
N MET A 48 1.41 3.62 14.03
CA MET A 48 0.31 4.40 14.58
C MET A 48 -0.16 5.50 13.64
N GLU A 49 0.76 6.12 12.92
CA GLU A 49 0.51 7.22 11.99
C GLU A 49 -0.44 6.83 10.85
N TYR A 50 -0.36 5.59 10.33
CA TYR A 50 -1.29 5.08 9.34
C TYR A 50 -2.68 4.86 9.95
N ARG A 51 -2.76 4.20 11.10
CA ARG A 51 -4.02 3.90 11.80
C ARG A 51 -4.75 5.18 12.19
N PHE A 52 -4.02 6.17 12.71
CA PHE A 52 -4.56 7.50 13.02
C PHE A 52 -5.17 8.16 11.77
N ARG A 53 -4.42 8.19 10.66
CA ARG A 53 -4.89 8.78 9.39
C ARG A 53 -6.12 8.06 8.85
N TRP A 54 -6.20 6.74 8.99
CA TRP A 54 -7.36 5.98 8.54
C TRP A 54 -8.61 6.32 9.36
N ILE A 55 -8.49 6.35 10.70
CA ILE A 55 -9.60 6.75 11.59
C ILE A 55 -10.02 8.19 11.29
N TYR A 56 -9.06 9.12 11.25
CA TYR A 56 -9.32 10.53 10.99
C TYR A 56 -10.06 10.73 9.66
N ASN A 57 -9.54 10.19 8.57
CA ASN A 57 -10.15 10.38 7.26
C ASN A 57 -11.49 9.65 7.09
N SER A 58 -11.72 8.57 7.84
CA SER A 58 -13.03 7.88 7.88
C SER A 58 -14.09 8.69 8.61
N LEU A 59 -13.72 9.44 9.66
CA LEU A 59 -14.67 10.07 10.59
C LEU A 59 -14.67 11.59 10.56
N LYS A 60 -13.81 12.26 9.79
CA LYS A 60 -13.65 13.73 9.75
C LYS A 60 -14.91 14.50 9.36
N HIS A 61 -15.93 13.83 8.82
CA HIS A 61 -17.24 14.41 8.52
C HIS A 61 -18.16 14.47 9.75
N MET A 62 -17.74 13.91 10.88
CA MET A 62 -18.46 13.87 12.15
C MET A 62 -17.82 14.88 13.12
N ASP A 63 -18.46 16.04 13.30
CA ASP A 63 -17.92 17.14 14.10
C ASP A 63 -17.77 16.83 15.60
N ASN A 64 -18.48 15.81 16.08
CA ASN A 64 -18.47 15.38 17.48
C ASN A 64 -17.42 14.31 17.81
N VAL A 65 -16.58 13.87 16.84
CA VAL A 65 -15.53 12.87 17.08
C VAL A 65 -14.18 13.53 17.32
N ARG A 66 -13.49 13.09 18.38
CA ARG A 66 -12.12 13.48 18.73
C ARG A 66 -11.25 12.22 18.80
N ILE A 67 -10.03 12.31 18.29
CA ILE A 67 -9.08 11.21 18.36
C ILE A 67 -7.95 11.59 19.30
N ILE A 68 -7.67 10.73 20.27
CA ILE A 68 -6.52 10.84 21.16
C ILE A 68 -5.65 9.59 21.04
N THR A 69 -4.34 9.75 21.20
CA THR A 69 -3.39 8.63 21.13
C THR A 69 -2.90 8.27 22.52
N LEU A 70 -2.83 6.99 22.82
CA LEU A 70 -2.31 6.44 24.07
C LEU A 70 -1.12 5.53 23.76
N GLU A 71 0.09 5.96 24.10
CA GLU A 71 1.28 5.13 23.94
C GLU A 71 1.37 4.09 25.06
N ASP A 72 1.50 2.86 24.66
CA ASP A 72 1.71 1.71 25.52
C ASP A 72 3.14 1.18 25.28
N ASN A 73 3.98 1.32 26.27
CA ASN A 73 5.38 0.91 26.18
C ASN A 73 5.63 -0.58 26.43
N GLU A 74 4.58 -1.34 26.70
CA GLU A 74 4.68 -2.74 27.03
C GLU A 74 4.99 -3.60 25.78
N ILE A 75 5.84 -4.60 25.95
CA ILE A 75 6.35 -5.45 24.87
C ILE A 75 5.33 -6.54 24.47
N SER A 76 4.47 -6.94 25.40
CA SER A 76 3.50 -8.01 25.19
C SER A 76 2.11 -7.64 25.68
N LYS A 77 1.09 -8.30 25.11
CA LYS A 77 -0.30 -8.14 25.54
C LYS A 77 -0.48 -8.51 27.02
N ASN A 78 0.22 -9.53 27.51
CA ASN A 78 0.14 -9.96 28.90
C ASN A 78 0.74 -8.92 29.88
N ALA A 79 1.79 -8.21 29.49
CA ALA A 79 2.38 -7.15 30.29
C ALA A 79 1.46 -5.91 30.37
N TYR A 80 0.71 -5.63 29.31
CA TYR A 80 -0.31 -4.58 29.26
C TYR A 80 -1.56 -4.92 30.06
N ASP A 81 -1.94 -6.20 30.17
CA ASP A 81 -3.18 -6.62 30.83
C ASP A 81 -3.03 -6.76 32.35
N THR A 82 -2.41 -5.77 32.97
CA THR A 82 -2.29 -5.64 34.44
C THR A 82 -3.18 -4.50 34.94
N GLN A 83 -3.69 -4.62 36.17
CA GLN A 83 -4.54 -3.58 36.77
C GLN A 83 -3.84 -2.20 36.76
N ASP A 84 -2.57 -2.17 37.11
CA ASP A 84 -1.72 -0.98 37.16
C ASP A 84 -1.57 -0.30 35.78
N ALA A 85 -1.40 -1.09 34.71
CA ALA A 85 -1.32 -0.58 33.35
C ALA A 85 -2.65 0.04 32.89
N TRP A 86 -3.76 -0.60 33.22
CA TRP A 86 -5.10 -0.10 32.93
C TRP A 86 -5.41 1.19 33.67
N GLU A 87 -5.03 1.30 34.96
CA GLU A 87 -5.22 2.52 35.74
C GLU A 87 -4.38 3.67 35.20
N ARG A 88 -3.10 3.43 34.88
CA ARG A 88 -2.27 4.45 34.23
C ARG A 88 -2.86 4.92 32.90
N GLY A 89 -3.36 3.98 32.08
CA GLY A 89 -4.02 4.30 30.82
C GLY A 89 -5.27 5.16 31.03
N ARG A 90 -6.13 4.80 31.99
CA ARG A 90 -7.29 5.60 32.40
C ARG A 90 -6.89 7.03 32.80
N ASP A 91 -5.93 7.17 33.68
CA ASP A 91 -5.50 8.47 34.18
C ASP A 91 -4.95 9.36 33.08
N TYR A 92 -4.18 8.75 32.15
CA TYR A 92 -3.72 9.45 30.96
C TYR A 92 -4.91 9.90 30.08
N VAL A 93 -5.86 9.01 29.78
CA VAL A 93 -7.04 9.35 28.98
C VAL A 93 -7.83 10.48 29.62
N ILE A 94 -8.12 10.39 30.93
CA ILE A 94 -8.83 11.46 31.69
C ILE A 94 -8.05 12.77 31.64
N SER A 95 -6.74 12.75 31.76
CA SER A 95 -5.91 13.94 31.65
C SER A 95 -5.98 14.61 30.27
N ARG A 96 -6.11 13.81 29.20
CA ARG A 96 -6.21 14.30 27.83
C ARG A 96 -7.60 14.83 27.46
N ILE A 97 -8.64 14.21 28.01
CA ILE A 97 -10.04 14.61 27.80
C ILE A 97 -10.43 15.76 28.76
N GLY A 98 -9.77 15.85 29.90
CA GLY A 98 -10.07 16.84 30.96
C GLY A 98 -11.14 16.39 31.95
N HIS A 99 -11.75 15.24 31.78
CA HIS A 99 -12.80 14.63 32.62
C HIS A 99 -12.96 13.14 32.34
N ALA A 100 -13.63 12.40 33.20
CA ALA A 100 -14.02 11.03 32.96
C ALA A 100 -15.14 10.95 31.86
N PRO A 101 -15.17 9.89 31.03
CA PRO A 101 -16.29 9.65 30.13
C PRO A 101 -17.57 9.31 30.89
N ASP A 102 -18.72 9.67 30.33
CA ASP A 102 -20.04 9.32 30.87
C ASP A 102 -20.46 7.88 30.43
N VAL A 103 -19.82 7.37 29.39
CA VAL A 103 -20.03 6.00 28.88
C VAL A 103 -18.78 5.51 28.15
N VAL A 104 -18.49 4.21 28.27
CA VAL A 104 -17.45 3.54 27.47
C VAL A 104 -18.15 2.59 26.49
N PHE A 105 -17.78 2.68 25.21
CA PHE A 105 -18.18 1.74 24.18
C PHE A 105 -17.07 0.71 23.98
N CYS A 106 -17.41 -0.56 23.88
CA CYS A 106 -16.42 -1.62 23.69
C CYS A 106 -17.05 -2.84 22.97
N GLY A 107 -16.21 -3.77 22.50
CA GLY A 107 -16.67 -5.03 21.95
C GLY A 107 -17.23 -5.97 23.02
N SER A 108 -18.10 -6.89 22.61
CA SER A 108 -18.72 -7.89 23.48
C SER A 108 -17.73 -8.80 24.23
N ASP A 109 -16.47 -8.87 23.79
CA ASP A 109 -15.38 -9.60 24.47
C ASP A 109 -15.16 -9.14 25.92
N TYR A 110 -15.50 -7.90 26.24
CA TYR A 110 -15.34 -7.34 27.56
C TYR A 110 -16.57 -7.46 28.45
N LYS A 111 -17.71 -7.96 27.92
CA LYS A 111 -19.00 -8.03 28.60
C LYS A 111 -18.97 -8.83 29.93
N GLY A 112 -18.16 -9.89 29.97
CA GLY A 112 -18.02 -10.71 31.18
C GLY A 112 -17.11 -10.17 32.25
N SER A 113 -16.19 -9.26 31.92
CA SER A 113 -15.17 -8.76 32.84
C SER A 113 -15.59 -7.51 33.63
N ARG A 114 -16.60 -6.78 33.16
CA ARG A 114 -17.03 -5.46 33.69
C ARG A 114 -15.87 -4.47 33.93
N ARG A 115 -14.74 -4.72 33.28
CA ARG A 115 -13.50 -3.99 33.53
C ARG A 115 -13.61 -2.49 33.25
N TYR A 116 -14.33 -2.11 32.18
CA TYR A 116 -14.50 -0.69 31.84
C TYR A 116 -15.41 0.04 32.80
N GLU A 117 -16.51 -0.60 33.28
CA GLU A 117 -17.39 -0.02 34.26
C GLU A 117 -16.68 0.21 35.60
N GLU A 118 -15.86 -0.75 36.04
CA GLU A 118 -15.08 -0.64 37.28
C GLU A 118 -13.96 0.39 37.16
N LEU A 119 -13.30 0.45 35.99
CA LEU A 119 -12.17 1.35 35.74
C LEU A 119 -12.61 2.82 35.67
N TYR A 120 -13.67 3.12 34.92
CA TYR A 120 -14.13 4.48 34.66
C TYR A 120 -15.32 4.90 35.51
N HIS A 121 -15.90 4.01 36.32
CA HIS A 121 -17.09 4.25 37.15
C HIS A 121 -18.28 4.79 36.35
N CYS A 122 -18.48 4.31 35.12
CA CYS A 122 -19.56 4.67 34.22
C CYS A 122 -20.10 3.44 33.49
N PRO A 123 -21.30 3.52 32.86
CA PRO A 123 -21.84 2.42 32.09
C PRO A 123 -20.93 2.04 30.89
N ALA A 124 -20.93 0.73 30.54
CA ALA A 124 -20.35 0.26 29.30
C ALA A 124 -21.46 -0.21 28.33
N VAL A 125 -21.32 0.19 27.07
CA VAL A 125 -22.18 -0.26 25.96
C VAL A 125 -21.38 -1.23 25.11
N TYR A 126 -21.89 -2.44 24.97
CA TYR A 126 -21.22 -3.54 24.29
C TYR A 126 -21.77 -3.72 22.86
N PHE A 127 -20.90 -3.68 21.86
CA PHE A 127 -21.24 -3.97 20.48
C PHE A 127 -21.00 -5.45 20.16
N GLU A 128 -22.01 -6.11 19.60
CA GLU A 128 -21.89 -7.51 19.21
C GLU A 128 -21.07 -7.65 17.92
N ARG A 129 -20.11 -8.57 17.92
CA ARG A 129 -19.22 -8.81 16.77
C ARG A 129 -19.90 -9.57 15.63
N GLU A 130 -21.04 -10.20 15.89
CA GLU A 130 -21.76 -11.01 14.90
C GLU A 130 -22.27 -10.20 13.71
N GLU A 131 -22.48 -8.90 13.87
CA GLU A 131 -22.87 -8.01 12.76
C GLU A 131 -21.81 -7.91 11.66
N ILE A 132 -20.53 -7.89 12.04
CA ILE A 132 -19.37 -7.83 11.12
C ILE A 132 -18.32 -8.81 11.64
N PRO A 133 -18.39 -10.08 11.21
CA PRO A 133 -17.59 -11.16 11.79
C PRO A 133 -16.16 -11.15 11.22
N VAL A 134 -15.33 -10.23 11.70
CA VAL A 134 -13.92 -10.10 11.31
C VAL A 134 -13.10 -9.59 12.48
N SER A 135 -11.85 -10.02 12.55
CA SER A 135 -10.85 -9.52 13.50
C SER A 135 -9.65 -8.90 12.78
N SER A 136 -8.96 -8.00 13.47
CA SER A 136 -7.69 -7.43 12.98
C SER A 136 -6.63 -8.51 12.71
N THR A 137 -6.62 -9.59 13.50
CA THR A 137 -5.69 -10.70 13.32
C THR A 137 -5.93 -11.43 12.01
N GLU A 138 -7.18 -11.79 11.73
CA GLU A 138 -7.58 -12.47 10.48
C GLU A 138 -7.24 -11.61 9.24
N ILE A 139 -7.52 -10.31 9.28
CA ILE A 139 -7.17 -9.40 8.19
C ILE A 139 -5.67 -9.34 7.98
N PHE A 140 -4.89 -9.30 9.06
CA PHE A 140 -3.44 -9.23 8.92
C PHE A 140 -2.83 -10.53 8.37
N GLU A 141 -3.38 -11.68 8.75
CA GLU A 141 -2.94 -12.99 8.27
C GLU A 141 -3.31 -13.22 6.79
N ASP A 142 -4.50 -12.81 6.38
CA ASP A 142 -4.96 -12.95 5.00
C ASP A 142 -5.81 -11.73 4.57
N PRO A 143 -5.16 -10.60 4.22
CA PRO A 143 -5.89 -9.38 3.85
C PRO A 143 -6.73 -9.55 2.57
N PHE A 144 -6.36 -10.47 1.70
CA PHE A 144 -7.08 -10.67 0.46
C PHE A 144 -8.37 -11.45 0.62
N ARG A 145 -8.41 -12.39 1.54
CA ARG A 145 -9.64 -13.09 1.94
C ARG A 145 -10.65 -12.13 2.59
N TYR A 146 -10.14 -11.22 3.43
CA TYR A 146 -10.96 -10.29 4.20
C TYR A 146 -11.00 -8.87 3.59
N TRP A 147 -10.71 -8.75 2.29
CA TRP A 147 -10.57 -7.46 1.59
C TRP A 147 -11.77 -6.52 1.77
N GLU A 148 -12.98 -7.07 1.73
CA GLU A 148 -14.21 -6.29 1.85
C GLU A 148 -14.39 -5.66 3.25
N PHE A 149 -13.73 -6.22 4.26
CA PHE A 149 -13.75 -5.68 5.61
C PHE A 149 -12.66 -4.61 5.83
N ILE A 150 -11.73 -4.44 4.90
CA ILE A 150 -10.72 -3.38 4.95
C ILE A 150 -11.34 -2.09 4.40
N PRO A 151 -11.44 -1.01 5.20
CA PRO A 151 -11.94 0.26 4.73
C PRO A 151 -11.15 0.76 3.52
N ALA A 152 -11.81 1.39 2.54
CA ALA A 152 -11.19 1.85 1.31
C ALA A 152 -9.92 2.70 1.56
N ILE A 153 -9.94 3.55 2.59
CA ILE A 153 -8.81 4.38 2.99
C ILE A 153 -7.59 3.58 3.48
N ALA A 154 -7.78 2.35 3.98
CA ALA A 154 -6.72 1.47 4.48
C ALA A 154 -6.22 0.47 3.42
N ARG A 155 -7.03 0.16 2.40
CA ARG A 155 -6.69 -0.80 1.33
C ARG A 155 -5.33 -0.54 0.65
N PRO A 156 -4.93 0.72 0.37
CA PRO A 156 -3.62 1.00 -0.25
C PRO A 156 -2.42 0.42 0.50
N TYR A 157 -2.52 0.24 1.81
CA TYR A 157 -1.46 -0.36 2.63
C TYR A 157 -1.27 -1.85 2.34
N PHE A 158 -2.31 -2.54 1.87
CA PHE A 158 -2.33 -3.97 1.62
C PHE A 158 -2.20 -4.35 0.14
N VAL A 159 -2.27 -3.37 -0.78
CA VAL A 159 -2.08 -3.60 -2.21
C VAL A 159 -0.69 -4.16 -2.47
N LYS A 160 -0.62 -5.28 -3.21
CA LYS A 160 0.63 -5.88 -3.66
C LYS A 160 0.98 -5.39 -5.06
N LYS A 161 2.24 -4.99 -5.26
CA LYS A 161 2.73 -4.45 -6.53
C LYS A 161 3.51 -5.51 -7.30
N VAL A 162 3.09 -5.76 -8.53
CA VAL A 162 3.74 -6.67 -9.49
C VAL A 162 4.38 -5.83 -10.58
N LEU A 163 5.70 -5.78 -10.59
CA LEU A 163 6.47 -5.06 -11.60
C LEU A 163 6.74 -5.96 -12.81
N LEU A 164 6.50 -5.45 -14.01
CA LEU A 164 6.84 -6.10 -15.28
C LEU A 164 8.01 -5.36 -15.91
N ILE A 165 9.10 -6.07 -16.14
CA ILE A 165 10.34 -5.54 -16.72
C ILE A 165 10.82 -6.38 -17.89
N GLY A 166 11.71 -5.82 -18.69
CA GLY A 166 12.29 -6.46 -19.87
C GLY A 166 12.59 -5.44 -20.95
N GLY A 167 13.26 -5.87 -21.99
CA GLY A 167 13.60 -5.02 -23.12
C GLY A 167 12.38 -4.53 -23.90
N GLU A 168 12.64 -3.72 -24.90
CA GLU A 168 11.60 -3.18 -25.77
C GLU A 168 10.92 -4.29 -26.60
N SER A 169 9.63 -4.11 -26.91
CA SER A 169 8.81 -5.06 -27.67
C SER A 169 8.76 -6.48 -27.10
N THR A 170 8.94 -6.65 -25.79
CA THR A 170 8.79 -7.96 -25.12
C THR A 170 7.37 -8.27 -24.68
N GLY A 171 6.42 -7.33 -24.83
CA GLY A 171 5.00 -7.53 -24.50
C GLY A 171 4.62 -7.18 -23.05
N LYS A 172 5.44 -6.41 -22.33
CA LYS A 172 5.18 -5.96 -20.95
C LYS A 172 3.81 -5.32 -20.78
N SER A 173 3.54 -4.26 -21.54
CA SER A 173 2.29 -3.49 -21.45
C SER A 173 1.06 -4.37 -21.75
N THR A 174 1.14 -5.23 -22.74
CA THR A 174 0.07 -6.19 -23.07
C THR A 174 -0.17 -7.17 -21.93
N LEU A 175 0.89 -7.72 -21.33
CA LEU A 175 0.76 -8.65 -20.21
C LEU A 175 0.22 -7.94 -18.98
N ALA A 176 0.69 -6.73 -18.66
CA ALA A 176 0.21 -5.92 -17.53
C ALA A 176 -1.30 -5.65 -17.63
N GLN A 177 -1.77 -5.23 -18.82
CA GLN A 177 -3.20 -5.00 -19.08
C GLN A 177 -4.03 -6.27 -18.95
N ASN A 178 -3.58 -7.38 -19.56
CA ASN A 178 -4.29 -8.65 -19.51
C ASN A 178 -4.40 -9.19 -18.07
N LEU A 179 -3.33 -9.08 -17.29
CA LEU A 179 -3.35 -9.45 -15.89
C LEU A 179 -4.28 -8.55 -15.09
N ALA A 180 -4.25 -7.24 -15.30
CA ALA A 180 -5.13 -6.30 -14.64
C ALA A 180 -6.62 -6.61 -14.91
N LEU A 181 -6.98 -6.93 -16.15
CA LEU A 181 -8.34 -7.36 -16.52
C LEU A 181 -8.78 -8.60 -15.76
N VAL A 182 -7.95 -9.64 -15.72
CA VAL A 182 -8.30 -10.92 -15.09
C VAL A 182 -8.36 -10.83 -13.56
N TYR A 183 -7.50 -10.01 -12.96
CA TYR A 183 -7.51 -9.75 -11.51
C TYR A 183 -8.46 -8.62 -11.09
N ASN A 184 -9.21 -8.04 -12.04
CA ASN A 184 -10.15 -6.94 -11.81
C ASN A 184 -9.52 -5.79 -11.01
N THR A 185 -8.38 -5.31 -11.51
CA THR A 185 -7.60 -4.25 -10.87
C THR A 185 -7.01 -3.28 -11.89
N ASN A 186 -6.22 -2.32 -11.42
CA ASN A 186 -5.54 -1.35 -12.26
C ASN A 186 -4.16 -1.83 -12.70
N PHE A 187 -3.66 -1.22 -13.76
CA PHE A 187 -2.25 -1.24 -14.14
C PHE A 187 -1.74 0.19 -14.30
N LEU A 188 -0.45 0.37 -14.11
CA LEU A 188 0.27 1.60 -14.40
C LEU A 188 1.02 1.42 -15.70
N GLN A 189 0.69 2.25 -16.68
CA GLN A 189 1.34 2.26 -17.98
C GLN A 189 2.69 2.97 -17.91
N GLU A 190 3.61 2.58 -18.78
CA GLU A 190 4.89 3.26 -18.99
C GLU A 190 4.70 4.73 -19.39
N VAL A 191 5.30 5.64 -18.62
CA VAL A 191 5.23 7.09 -18.87
C VAL A 191 6.15 7.50 -20.03
N GLY A 192 7.24 6.75 -20.24
CA GLY A 192 8.23 7.07 -21.27
C GLY A 192 7.64 7.24 -22.66
N ARG A 193 6.66 6.42 -23.02
CA ARG A 193 5.98 6.50 -24.33
C ARG A 193 5.25 7.83 -24.55
N GLU A 194 4.52 8.31 -23.54
CA GLU A 194 3.81 9.59 -23.62
C GLU A 194 4.78 10.78 -23.78
N VAL A 195 5.91 10.73 -23.07
CA VAL A 195 6.92 11.78 -23.16
C VAL A 195 7.67 11.72 -24.50
N CYS A 196 7.95 10.53 -25.01
CA CYS A 196 8.52 10.34 -26.35
C CYS A 196 7.58 10.88 -27.45
N ASP A 197 6.28 10.62 -27.36
CA ASP A 197 5.28 11.18 -28.28
C ASP A 197 5.32 12.72 -28.29
N TYR A 198 5.48 13.34 -27.12
CA TYR A 198 5.63 14.79 -27.02
C TYR A 198 6.94 15.29 -27.70
N ALA A 199 8.00 14.50 -27.67
CA ALA A 199 9.26 14.78 -28.39
C ALA A 199 9.17 14.48 -29.90
N GLY A 200 7.94 14.25 -30.43
CA GLY A 200 7.69 13.98 -31.85
C GLY A 200 7.79 12.50 -32.22
N GLY A 201 7.76 11.58 -31.27
CA GLY A 201 7.89 10.14 -31.48
C GLY A 201 9.30 9.69 -31.83
N VAL A 202 10.31 10.52 -31.62
CA VAL A 202 11.72 10.28 -31.99
C VAL A 202 12.58 10.37 -30.73
N GLU A 203 13.07 9.23 -30.24
CA GLU A 203 13.83 9.15 -28.99
C GLU A 203 15.09 10.03 -29.00
N GLU A 204 15.73 10.19 -30.18
CA GLU A 204 16.91 11.05 -30.35
C GLU A 204 16.62 12.54 -30.14
N MET A 205 15.35 12.93 -30.12
CA MET A 205 14.92 14.30 -29.81
C MET A 205 14.63 14.51 -28.32
N MET A 206 14.68 13.47 -27.51
CA MET A 206 14.52 13.58 -26.07
C MET A 206 15.71 14.30 -25.42
N VAL A 207 15.39 15.12 -24.43
CA VAL A 207 16.36 15.87 -23.64
C VAL A 207 16.44 15.34 -22.20
N GLU A 208 17.40 15.82 -21.42
CA GLU A 208 17.59 15.38 -20.03
C GLU A 208 16.34 15.59 -19.18
N GLU A 209 15.65 16.71 -19.36
CA GLU A 209 14.44 17.06 -18.63
C GLU A 209 13.29 16.08 -18.85
N ASP A 210 13.23 15.44 -20.01
CA ASP A 210 12.24 14.40 -20.31
C ASP A 210 12.43 13.18 -19.40
N PHE A 211 13.69 12.80 -19.14
CA PHE A 211 14.00 11.70 -18.23
C PHE A 211 13.65 12.03 -16.79
N HIS A 212 13.88 13.26 -16.35
CA HIS A 212 13.44 13.72 -15.03
C HIS A 212 11.91 13.68 -14.95
N GLN A 213 11.21 14.12 -15.99
CA GLN A 213 9.75 14.08 -16.05
C GLN A 213 9.22 12.63 -15.98
N ILE A 214 9.80 11.70 -16.76
CA ILE A 214 9.42 10.27 -16.73
C ILE A 214 9.56 9.73 -15.32
N LEU A 215 10.72 9.89 -14.70
CA LEU A 215 11.02 9.37 -13.37
C LEU A 215 10.04 9.87 -12.30
N LEU A 216 9.83 11.19 -12.24
CA LEU A 216 8.98 11.81 -11.23
C LEU A 216 7.49 11.52 -11.49
N LYS A 217 7.03 11.64 -12.73
CA LYS A 217 5.64 11.41 -13.11
C LYS A 217 5.25 9.95 -12.89
N HIS A 218 6.09 8.99 -13.30
CA HIS A 218 5.83 7.57 -13.08
C HIS A 218 5.68 7.26 -11.58
N LYS A 219 6.56 7.81 -10.73
CA LYS A 219 6.46 7.61 -9.28
C LYS A 219 5.20 8.20 -8.67
N LEU A 220 4.80 9.40 -9.06
CA LEU A 220 3.58 10.03 -8.59
C LEU A 220 2.33 9.25 -9.03
N GLN A 221 2.29 8.80 -10.28
CA GLN A 221 1.20 8.00 -10.80
C GLN A 221 1.12 6.63 -10.12
N GLU A 222 2.26 5.99 -9.78
CA GLU A 222 2.28 4.75 -9.00
C GLU A 222 1.60 4.94 -7.64
N MET A 223 1.98 6.00 -6.91
CA MET A 223 1.39 6.31 -5.61
C MET A 223 -0.13 6.56 -5.68
N GLU A 224 -0.60 7.13 -6.78
CA GLU A 224 -2.04 7.36 -7.02
C GLU A 224 -2.73 6.04 -7.43
N ALA A 225 -2.14 5.27 -8.34
CA ALA A 225 -2.69 4.01 -8.82
C ALA A 225 -2.92 3.00 -7.68
N VAL A 226 -2.02 2.92 -6.71
CA VAL A 226 -2.17 2.08 -5.52
C VAL A 226 -3.48 2.37 -4.76
N ARG A 227 -3.90 3.65 -4.69
CA ARG A 227 -5.13 4.04 -3.98
C ARG A 227 -6.41 3.52 -4.63
N ASN A 228 -6.36 3.29 -5.94
CA ASN A 228 -7.49 2.86 -6.75
C ASN A 228 -7.41 1.37 -7.15
N SER A 229 -6.41 0.65 -6.66
CA SER A 229 -6.18 -0.75 -7.00
C SER A 229 -6.97 -1.71 -6.12
N ASN A 230 -7.37 -2.83 -6.71
CA ASN A 230 -8.06 -3.93 -6.04
C ASN A 230 -7.06 -5.08 -5.78
N LYS A 231 -6.53 -5.17 -4.56
CA LYS A 231 -5.57 -6.19 -4.10
C LYS A 231 -4.20 -6.12 -4.77
N LEU A 232 -4.14 -5.98 -6.08
CA LEU A 232 -2.93 -5.93 -6.90
C LEU A 232 -2.83 -4.62 -7.69
N LEU A 233 -1.60 -4.17 -7.95
CA LEU A 233 -1.27 -3.19 -8.98
C LEU A 233 -0.20 -3.79 -9.89
N PHE A 234 -0.46 -3.84 -11.20
CA PHE A 234 0.54 -4.18 -12.20
C PHE A 234 1.24 -2.92 -12.68
N VAL A 235 2.57 -2.91 -12.62
CA VAL A 235 3.39 -1.75 -12.98
C VAL A 235 4.22 -2.10 -14.20
N ASP A 236 4.03 -1.36 -15.28
CA ASP A 236 4.83 -1.50 -16.51
C ASP A 236 6.03 -0.58 -16.41
N THR A 237 7.21 -1.17 -16.32
CA THR A 237 8.51 -0.53 -16.13
C THR A 237 8.70 0.18 -14.77
N ASP A 238 9.91 0.67 -14.53
CA ASP A 238 10.26 1.45 -13.34
C ASP A 238 11.47 2.38 -13.59
N ALA A 239 11.94 3.03 -12.52
CA ALA A 239 13.06 3.97 -12.58
C ALA A 239 14.36 3.37 -13.13
N LEU A 240 14.64 2.07 -12.87
CA LEU A 240 15.87 1.42 -13.36
C LEU A 240 15.83 1.16 -14.86
N ILE A 241 14.65 0.93 -15.43
CA ILE A 241 14.46 0.86 -16.88
C ILE A 241 14.69 2.23 -17.51
N THR A 242 14.18 3.30 -16.90
CA THR A 242 14.44 4.67 -17.35
C THR A 242 15.93 4.99 -17.27
N ARG A 243 16.64 4.56 -16.22
CA ARG A 243 18.10 4.66 -16.11
C ARG A 243 18.80 3.93 -17.27
N PHE A 244 18.39 2.72 -17.60
CA PHE A 244 18.93 1.97 -18.73
C PHE A 244 18.81 2.78 -20.04
N PHE A 245 17.62 3.32 -20.35
CA PHE A 245 17.40 4.13 -21.54
C PHE A 245 18.19 5.45 -21.54
N SER A 246 18.41 6.07 -20.39
CA SER A 246 19.28 7.24 -20.27
C SER A 246 20.69 6.93 -20.76
N HIS A 247 21.28 5.79 -20.36
CA HIS A 247 22.59 5.34 -20.82
C HIS A 247 22.60 4.93 -22.30
N PHE A 248 21.45 4.58 -22.85
CA PHE A 248 21.32 4.25 -24.26
C PHE A 248 21.30 5.50 -25.16
N LEU A 249 20.75 6.62 -24.67
CA LEU A 249 20.54 7.84 -25.45
C LEU A 249 21.60 8.92 -25.20
N PHE A 250 22.11 9.06 -23.99
CA PHE A 250 23.07 10.09 -23.65
C PHE A 250 24.49 9.56 -23.50
N THR A 251 25.46 10.42 -23.84
CA THR A 251 26.88 10.13 -23.66
C THR A 251 27.60 11.14 -22.75
N ASP A 252 26.95 12.27 -22.40
CA ASP A 252 27.50 13.27 -21.48
C ASP A 252 27.54 12.72 -20.05
N PRO A 253 28.72 12.61 -19.41
CA PRO A 253 28.85 12.04 -18.08
C PRO A 253 28.10 12.83 -16.99
N GLY A 254 27.91 14.13 -17.18
CA GLY A 254 27.18 14.98 -16.23
C GLY A 254 25.65 14.68 -16.28
N VAL A 255 25.10 14.52 -17.49
CA VAL A 255 23.71 14.12 -17.71
C VAL A 255 23.46 12.73 -17.12
N LEU A 256 24.31 11.76 -17.47
CA LEU A 256 24.19 10.38 -16.99
C LEU A 256 24.20 10.32 -15.46
N ARG A 257 25.12 11.04 -14.82
CA ARG A 257 25.20 11.07 -13.37
C ARG A 257 23.92 11.61 -12.73
N ARG A 258 23.37 12.72 -13.22
CA ARG A 258 22.15 13.31 -12.64
C ARG A 258 20.93 12.40 -12.81
N ASN A 259 20.81 11.78 -14.00
CA ASN A 259 19.74 10.81 -14.27
C ASN A 259 19.88 9.58 -13.38
N ASP A 260 21.10 9.06 -13.20
CA ASP A 260 21.39 7.93 -12.32
C ASP A 260 21.06 8.25 -10.85
N ASP A 261 21.48 9.40 -10.35
CA ASP A 261 21.25 9.83 -8.97
C ASP A 261 19.73 9.89 -8.69
N LEU A 262 18.94 10.46 -9.61
CA LEU A 262 17.48 10.54 -9.47
C LEU A 262 16.81 9.17 -9.59
N ALA A 263 17.19 8.37 -10.59
CA ALA A 263 16.65 7.03 -10.78
C ALA A 263 16.94 6.12 -9.59
N ASN A 264 18.17 6.16 -9.06
CA ASN A 264 18.61 5.39 -7.91
C ASN A 264 17.85 5.82 -6.63
N ALA A 265 17.63 7.13 -6.43
CA ALA A 265 16.85 7.62 -5.30
C ALA A 265 15.40 7.12 -5.34
N ILE A 266 14.78 7.11 -6.53
CA ILE A 266 13.42 6.57 -6.70
C ILE A 266 13.41 5.05 -6.52
N ALA A 267 14.36 4.32 -7.09
CA ALA A 267 14.48 2.87 -6.92
C ALA A 267 14.63 2.49 -5.45
N ALA A 268 15.41 3.24 -4.67
CA ALA A 268 15.62 3.00 -3.24
C ALA A 268 14.33 3.13 -2.39
N ILE A 269 13.36 3.91 -2.83
CA ILE A 269 12.05 4.04 -2.17
C ILE A 269 10.96 3.18 -2.81
N ASN A 270 11.23 2.53 -3.94
CA ASN A 270 10.30 1.60 -4.57
C ASN A 270 10.29 0.28 -3.79
N HIS A 271 9.09 -0.25 -3.65
CA HIS A 271 8.88 -1.58 -3.12
C HIS A 271 7.97 -2.34 -4.09
N PHE A 272 8.43 -3.49 -4.57
CA PHE A 272 7.65 -4.41 -5.38
C PHE A 272 7.59 -5.76 -4.67
N ASP A 273 6.38 -6.34 -4.59
CA ASP A 273 6.17 -7.65 -3.94
C ASP A 273 6.54 -8.80 -4.87
N LEU A 274 6.50 -8.56 -6.17
CA LEU A 274 6.86 -9.51 -7.22
C LEU A 274 7.40 -8.78 -8.43
N ILE A 275 8.45 -9.31 -9.06
CA ILE A 275 9.01 -8.80 -10.31
C ILE A 275 9.01 -9.90 -11.35
N LEU A 276 8.44 -9.61 -12.52
CA LEU A 276 8.37 -10.50 -13.69
C LEU A 276 9.24 -9.93 -14.82
N PHE A 277 10.27 -10.66 -15.21
CA PHE A 277 11.15 -10.29 -16.32
C PHE A 277 10.70 -10.98 -17.61
N LEU A 278 10.34 -10.22 -18.64
CA LEU A 278 9.94 -10.76 -19.94
C LEU A 278 11.15 -10.90 -20.85
N GLU A 279 11.49 -12.15 -21.18
CA GLU A 279 12.56 -12.47 -22.12
C GLU A 279 12.21 -12.05 -23.55
N PRO A 280 13.18 -11.70 -24.40
CA PRO A 280 12.92 -11.24 -25.78
C PRO A 280 12.62 -12.39 -26.75
N THR A 281 11.76 -13.35 -26.36
CA THR A 281 11.43 -14.57 -27.15
C THR A 281 10.27 -14.38 -28.12
N VAL A 282 9.49 -13.29 -28.00
CA VAL A 282 8.44 -12.93 -28.99
C VAL A 282 9.02 -12.04 -30.11
N ALA A 283 8.37 -12.04 -31.27
CA ALA A 283 8.77 -11.19 -32.37
C ALA A 283 8.79 -9.70 -31.97
N PHE A 284 9.75 -8.96 -32.52
CA PHE A 284 9.75 -7.51 -32.39
C PHE A 284 8.63 -6.92 -33.26
N VAL A 285 7.82 -6.08 -32.71
CA VAL A 285 6.74 -5.39 -33.42
C VAL A 285 7.05 -3.91 -33.42
N GLN A 286 7.22 -3.30 -34.57
CA GLN A 286 7.37 -1.85 -34.75
C GLN A 286 5.98 -1.19 -34.66
N ASP A 287 5.81 -0.22 -33.76
CA ASP A 287 4.58 0.55 -33.58
C ASP A 287 4.74 2.05 -33.89
N GLY A 288 5.91 2.42 -34.43
CA GLY A 288 6.24 3.80 -34.83
C GLY A 288 6.95 4.60 -33.75
N THR A 289 7.02 4.10 -32.50
CA THR A 289 7.71 4.77 -31.38
C THR A 289 8.92 3.99 -30.88
N ARG A 290 9.19 2.80 -31.41
CA ARG A 290 10.24 1.90 -30.95
C ARG A 290 11.56 2.14 -31.67
N ASN A 291 12.66 2.12 -30.91
CA ASN A 291 13.98 2.29 -31.44
C ASN A 291 14.49 1.01 -32.15
N GLU A 292 14.71 1.09 -33.47
CA GLU A 292 15.16 -0.06 -34.27
C GLU A 292 16.56 -0.53 -33.88
N ARG A 293 17.40 0.33 -33.30
CA ARG A 293 18.74 -0.07 -32.82
C ARG A 293 18.65 -1.15 -31.74
N LEU A 294 17.57 -1.19 -30.97
CA LEU A 294 17.34 -2.24 -29.97
C LEU A 294 17.00 -3.60 -30.58
N LEU A 295 16.64 -3.65 -31.85
CA LEU A 295 16.41 -4.92 -32.57
C LEU A 295 17.72 -5.68 -32.84
N GLU A 296 18.85 -4.97 -32.99
CA GLU A 296 20.14 -5.57 -33.37
C GLU A 296 20.68 -6.53 -32.30
N ASP A 297 20.47 -6.27 -31.02
CA ASP A 297 20.94 -7.12 -29.92
C ASP A 297 19.96 -7.16 -28.75
N ARG A 298 18.74 -7.62 -28.97
CA ARG A 298 17.70 -7.73 -27.93
C ARG A 298 18.14 -8.57 -26.72
N ALA A 299 18.92 -9.63 -26.98
CA ALA A 299 19.43 -10.48 -25.91
C ALA A 299 20.47 -9.77 -25.05
N GLY A 300 21.42 -9.04 -25.66
CA GLY A 300 22.41 -8.25 -24.94
C GLY A 300 21.80 -7.15 -24.11
N TYR A 301 20.82 -6.42 -24.65
CA TYR A 301 20.10 -5.39 -23.85
C TYR A 301 19.30 -6.01 -22.69
N SER A 302 18.67 -7.17 -22.89
CA SER A 302 18.02 -7.88 -21.80
C SER A 302 19.00 -8.25 -20.67
N GLN A 303 20.22 -8.67 -21.01
CA GLN A 303 21.26 -8.98 -20.04
C GLN A 303 21.74 -7.71 -19.30
N GLN A 304 21.85 -6.58 -19.98
CA GLN A 304 22.20 -5.31 -19.33
C GLN A 304 21.14 -4.87 -18.33
N ILE A 305 19.85 -4.98 -18.68
CA ILE A 305 18.74 -4.70 -17.76
C ILE A 305 18.80 -5.64 -16.55
N LYS A 306 18.96 -6.95 -16.76
CA LYS A 306 19.11 -7.91 -15.64
C LYS A 306 20.24 -7.54 -14.70
N LYS A 307 21.39 -7.16 -15.25
CA LYS A 307 22.54 -6.72 -14.46
C LYS A 307 22.22 -5.54 -13.56
N ILE A 308 21.48 -4.54 -14.07
CA ILE A 308 21.05 -3.39 -13.26
C ILE A 308 20.17 -3.84 -12.09
N PHE A 309 19.20 -4.73 -12.34
CA PHE A 309 18.32 -5.24 -11.26
C PHE A 309 19.07 -6.11 -10.25
N ASP A 310 20.05 -6.92 -10.72
CA ASP A 310 20.93 -7.72 -9.87
C ASP A 310 21.81 -6.84 -8.95
N GLU A 311 22.33 -5.72 -9.46
CA GLU A 311 23.11 -4.73 -8.70
C GLU A 311 22.30 -4.11 -7.55
N PHE A 312 20.98 -3.96 -7.72
CA PHE A 312 20.07 -3.51 -6.67
C PHE A 312 19.58 -4.65 -5.76
N GLY A 313 19.99 -5.89 -6.01
CA GLY A 313 19.61 -7.05 -5.21
C GLY A 313 18.15 -7.50 -5.40
N TYR A 314 17.50 -7.11 -6.49
CA TYR A 314 16.14 -7.54 -6.80
C TYR A 314 16.10 -9.00 -7.24
N LYS A 315 15.09 -9.72 -6.76
CA LYS A 315 14.75 -11.06 -7.24
C LYS A 315 13.61 -10.95 -8.24
N TYR A 316 13.71 -11.63 -9.36
CA TYR A 316 12.69 -11.63 -10.41
C TYR A 316 12.51 -13.03 -10.99
N TYR A 317 11.34 -13.26 -11.59
CA TYR A 317 10.99 -14.48 -12.30
C TYR A 317 11.04 -14.20 -13.80
N CYS A 318 11.81 -15.00 -14.55
CA CYS A 318 11.87 -14.88 -16.00
C CYS A 318 10.65 -15.55 -16.65
N LEU A 319 10.02 -14.83 -17.56
CA LEU A 319 8.93 -15.30 -18.42
C LEU A 319 9.43 -15.44 -19.86
N ASP A 320 9.45 -16.65 -20.36
CA ASP A 320 9.81 -16.99 -21.74
C ASP A 320 8.61 -17.55 -22.52
N GLY A 321 8.86 -18.00 -23.76
CA GLY A 321 7.84 -18.56 -24.63
C GLY A 321 6.97 -17.50 -25.32
N ASP A 322 5.82 -17.93 -25.79
CA ASP A 322 4.83 -17.09 -26.47
C ASP A 322 3.94 -16.30 -25.48
N TYR A 323 2.98 -15.54 -26.01
CA TYR A 323 2.10 -14.70 -25.20
C TYR A 323 1.20 -15.51 -24.24
N GLU A 324 0.71 -16.69 -24.66
CA GLU A 324 -0.13 -17.54 -23.83
C GLU A 324 0.68 -18.16 -22.70
N GLN A 325 1.84 -18.74 -23.02
CA GLN A 325 2.73 -19.35 -22.04
C GLN A 325 3.15 -18.36 -20.95
N ARG A 326 3.52 -17.13 -21.32
CA ARG A 326 3.86 -16.05 -20.40
C ARG A 326 2.71 -15.67 -19.50
N PHE A 327 1.51 -15.54 -20.06
CA PHE A 327 0.31 -15.20 -19.31
C PHE A 327 -0.02 -16.28 -18.27
N LEU A 328 0.02 -17.55 -18.65
CA LEU A 328 -0.24 -18.67 -17.74
C LEU A 328 0.84 -18.77 -16.65
N SER A 329 2.11 -18.67 -17.04
CA SER A 329 3.24 -18.69 -16.09
C SER A 329 3.18 -17.52 -15.10
N ALA A 330 2.88 -16.30 -15.57
CA ALA A 330 2.71 -15.13 -14.71
C ALA A 330 1.61 -15.36 -13.66
N ARG A 331 0.46 -15.90 -14.06
CA ARG A 331 -0.65 -16.21 -13.14
C ARG A 331 -0.28 -17.27 -12.11
N GLU A 332 0.45 -18.30 -12.53
CA GLU A 332 0.92 -19.34 -11.59
C GLU A 332 1.89 -18.77 -10.55
N ILE A 333 2.86 -17.95 -11.00
CA ILE A 333 3.81 -17.29 -10.12
C ILE A 333 3.09 -16.35 -9.14
N ILE A 334 2.17 -15.51 -9.63
CA ILE A 334 1.38 -14.59 -8.80
C ILE A 334 0.61 -15.37 -7.72
N ARG A 335 -0.09 -16.43 -8.11
CA ARG A 335 -0.85 -17.26 -7.17
C ARG A 335 0.03 -17.87 -6.09
N LYS A 336 1.19 -18.39 -6.47
CA LYS A 336 2.13 -19.05 -5.56
C LYS A 336 2.79 -18.07 -4.59
N GLU A 337 3.35 -16.97 -5.14
CA GLU A 337 4.18 -16.05 -4.38
C GLU A 337 3.33 -15.06 -3.53
N LEU A 338 2.20 -14.62 -4.05
CA LEU A 338 1.34 -13.65 -3.36
C LEU A 338 0.14 -14.30 -2.64
N LYS A 339 -0.05 -15.61 -2.79
CA LYS A 339 -1.13 -16.39 -2.15
C LYS A 339 -2.53 -15.86 -2.47
N ILE A 340 -2.78 -15.59 -3.75
CA ILE A 340 -4.05 -15.03 -4.25
C ILE A 340 -4.82 -16.06 -5.04
#